data_ed71d62b3385135eeb7feada5e02c17a
#
_entry.id   ed71d62b3385135eeb7feada5e02c17a
#
_cell.length_a   1.000
_cell.length_b   1.000
_cell.length_c   1.000
_cell.angle_alpha   90.00
_cell.angle_beta   90.00
_cell.angle_gamma   90.00
#
_symmetry.space_group_name_H-M   'P 1'
#
loop_
_entity.id
_entity.type
_entity.pdbx_description
1 polymer ?
#
loop_
_entity_poly.entity_id
_entity_poly.type
_entity_poly.pdbx_seq_one_letter_code
_entity_poly.pdbx_strand_id
1 'polypeptide(L)'
;MKAVILCAGLGTRLLPLTKDIPKVMVEIGGKPLLQHHIEWLAKEGIREIGINLFYLPEVVPSYFGNGSKFGVNIHYSHQSTLSETASGFKRFEKFADGERCVVIYGDNIFQLDLKDLELFHEKKGGIATITLREWENPTAKGIVEMDNNYRILKFKEKPKAEEVTTNLGNAGVYIFESKLFDYIPTDKDYDFGKDIFPKLLEENQNLYGYRLHGYHLDIGTLEMLEKARKDFNQYEDLV
;
A
#
# COMPACT_ATOMS: atom_id res chain seq x y z
N MET A 1 3.76 1.64 -16.29
CA MET A 1 3.41 1.81 -14.85
C MET A 1 4.59 1.37 -13.99
N LYS A 2 4.90 2.09 -12.92
CA LYS A 2 5.91 1.76 -11.91
C LYS A 2 5.24 1.35 -10.60
N ALA A 3 6.00 0.75 -9.67
CA ALA A 3 5.49 0.43 -8.35
C ALA A 3 6.18 1.25 -7.26
N VAL A 4 5.46 1.54 -6.17
CA VAL A 4 6.03 2.09 -4.94
C VAL A 4 5.53 1.25 -3.76
N ILE A 5 6.46 0.68 -2.98
CA ILE A 5 6.12 -0.07 -1.78
C ILE A 5 6.49 0.77 -0.56
N LEU A 6 5.51 1.09 0.28
CA LEU A 6 5.70 1.87 1.48
C LEU A 6 6.13 0.99 2.65
N CYS A 7 7.41 1.10 3.04
CA CYS A 7 8.10 0.21 3.98
C CYS A 7 8.66 0.92 5.22
N ALA A 8 8.39 2.21 5.44
CA ALA A 8 9.03 3.01 6.49
C ALA A 8 8.52 2.75 7.92
N GLY A 9 7.54 1.87 8.11
CA GLY A 9 6.92 1.61 9.43
C GLY A 9 7.90 1.04 10.47
N LEU A 10 7.77 1.47 11.73
CA LEU A 10 8.63 1.03 12.85
C LEU A 10 8.42 -0.42 13.28
N GLY A 11 7.26 -1.01 13.01
CA GLY A 11 6.95 -2.39 13.38
C GLY A 11 6.88 -2.68 14.90
N THR A 12 6.69 -1.67 15.75
CA THR A 12 6.75 -1.78 17.22
C THR A 12 5.82 -2.83 17.82
N ARG A 13 4.66 -3.05 17.20
CA ARG A 13 3.67 -4.06 17.64
C ARG A 13 4.09 -5.51 17.36
N LEU A 14 5.14 -5.71 16.57
CA LEU A 14 5.74 -7.02 16.26
C LEU A 14 6.99 -7.33 17.11
N LEU A 15 7.37 -6.46 18.05
CA LEU A 15 8.47 -6.76 18.97
C LEU A 15 8.19 -8.07 19.73
N PRO A 16 9.23 -8.90 19.96
CA PRO A 16 10.67 -8.64 19.73
C PRO A 16 11.15 -8.95 18.30
N LEU A 17 10.33 -9.52 17.39
CA LEU A 17 10.75 -9.95 16.06
C LEU A 17 11.36 -8.81 15.22
N THR A 18 10.80 -7.61 15.36
CA THR A 18 11.23 -6.42 14.61
C THR A 18 12.31 -5.60 15.32
N LYS A 19 12.99 -6.18 16.33
CA LYS A 19 14.11 -5.51 17.00
C LYS A 19 15.29 -5.29 16.05
N ASP A 20 15.61 -6.31 15.25
CA ASP A 20 16.81 -6.35 14.41
C ASP A 20 16.48 -6.44 12.90
N ILE A 21 15.20 -6.46 12.54
CA ILE A 21 14.73 -6.45 11.15
C ILE A 21 13.55 -5.50 10.95
N PRO A 22 13.43 -4.81 9.80
CA PRO A 22 12.22 -4.05 9.47
C PRO A 22 11.00 -4.96 9.37
N LYS A 23 9.81 -4.43 9.64
CA LYS A 23 8.53 -5.18 9.59
C LYS A 23 8.34 -5.95 8.28
N VAL A 24 8.69 -5.35 7.16
CA VAL A 24 8.55 -5.95 5.82
C VAL A 24 9.53 -7.09 5.54
N MET A 25 10.49 -7.30 6.43
CA MET A 25 11.47 -8.40 6.38
C MET A 25 11.06 -9.61 7.23
N VAL A 26 9.91 -9.57 7.92
CA VAL A 26 9.40 -10.77 8.61
C VAL A 26 9.09 -11.87 7.60
N GLU A 27 9.45 -13.11 7.96
CA GLU A 27 9.29 -14.24 7.06
C GLU A 27 7.88 -14.84 7.10
N ILE A 28 7.35 -15.11 5.89
CA ILE A 28 6.12 -15.85 5.65
C ILE A 28 6.42 -16.87 4.54
N GLY A 29 6.12 -18.14 4.77
CA GLY A 29 6.44 -19.19 3.78
C GLY A 29 7.95 -19.31 3.45
N GLY A 30 8.83 -18.95 4.40
CA GLY A 30 10.29 -19.06 4.23
C GLY A 30 10.94 -17.92 3.44
N LYS A 31 10.21 -16.83 3.16
CA LYS A 31 10.71 -15.64 2.47
C LYS A 31 10.26 -14.37 3.20
N PRO A 32 11.04 -13.27 3.15
CA PRO A 32 10.58 -11.97 3.61
C PRO A 32 9.27 -11.54 2.93
N LEU A 33 8.34 -10.91 3.68
CA LEU A 33 7.11 -10.38 3.12
C LEU A 33 7.36 -9.48 1.91
N LEU A 34 8.35 -8.60 1.98
CA LEU A 34 8.73 -7.73 0.87
C LEU A 34 9.16 -8.50 -0.39
N GLN A 35 9.75 -9.70 -0.23
CA GLN A 35 10.12 -10.54 -1.37
C GLN A 35 8.89 -11.03 -2.13
N HIS A 36 7.81 -11.38 -1.44
CA HIS A 36 6.56 -11.75 -2.08
C HIS A 36 6.02 -10.61 -2.95
N HIS A 37 6.02 -9.38 -2.43
CA HIS A 37 5.60 -8.21 -3.23
C HIS A 37 6.47 -7.99 -4.47
N ILE A 38 7.79 -8.09 -4.33
CA ILE A 38 8.73 -7.90 -5.45
C ILE A 38 8.53 -8.98 -6.51
N GLU A 39 8.43 -10.26 -6.12
CA GLU A 39 8.22 -11.39 -7.03
C GLU A 39 6.87 -11.27 -7.76
N TRP A 40 5.81 -10.87 -7.05
CA TRP A 40 4.50 -10.64 -7.64
C TRP A 40 4.55 -9.49 -8.65
N LEU A 41 5.08 -8.33 -8.29
CA LEU A 41 5.26 -7.22 -9.23
C LEU A 41 6.03 -7.62 -10.48
N ALA A 42 7.09 -8.42 -10.30
CA ALA A 42 7.87 -8.97 -11.42
C ALA A 42 7.01 -9.89 -12.31
N LYS A 43 6.19 -10.76 -11.72
CA LYS A 43 5.24 -11.65 -12.43
C LYS A 43 4.20 -10.83 -13.21
N GLU A 44 3.71 -9.73 -12.63
CA GLU A 44 2.78 -8.80 -13.28
C GLU A 44 3.44 -7.87 -14.33
N GLY A 45 4.74 -8.02 -14.57
CA GLY A 45 5.47 -7.26 -15.59
C GLY A 45 5.99 -5.90 -15.13
N ILE A 46 5.83 -5.53 -13.85
CA ILE A 46 6.42 -4.31 -13.28
C ILE A 46 7.91 -4.54 -13.03
N ARG A 47 8.74 -3.65 -13.57
CA ARG A 47 10.21 -3.76 -13.47
C ARG A 47 10.87 -2.67 -12.65
N GLU A 48 10.25 -1.52 -12.52
CA GLU A 48 10.75 -0.38 -11.76
C GLU A 48 9.99 -0.27 -10.43
N ILE A 49 10.70 -0.45 -9.31
CA ILE A 49 10.10 -0.49 -7.97
C ILE A 49 10.79 0.54 -7.07
N GLY A 50 10.03 1.49 -6.52
CA GLY A 50 10.46 2.39 -5.47
C GLY A 50 10.17 1.83 -4.09
N ILE A 51 11.11 1.90 -3.16
CA ILE A 51 10.93 1.47 -1.76
C ILE A 51 11.42 2.56 -0.83
N ASN A 52 10.55 3.08 0.05
CA ASN A 52 10.95 4.01 1.08
C ASN A 52 11.43 3.27 2.33
N LEU A 53 12.51 3.77 2.95
CA LEU A 53 13.17 3.15 4.08
C LEU A 53 13.36 4.15 5.20
N PHE A 54 13.14 3.71 6.45
CA PHE A 54 13.40 4.51 7.65
C PHE A 54 14.04 3.67 8.77
N TYR A 55 13.30 2.68 9.29
CA TYR A 55 13.79 1.83 10.37
C TYR A 55 14.72 0.74 9.83
N LEU A 56 15.94 0.64 10.40
CA LEU A 56 16.99 -0.29 9.96
C LEU A 56 17.18 -0.28 8.43
N PRO A 57 17.44 0.90 7.84
CA PRO A 57 17.33 1.11 6.40
C PRO A 57 18.31 0.27 5.57
N GLU A 58 19.40 -0.23 6.18
CA GLU A 58 20.44 -1.04 5.50
C GLU A 58 20.02 -2.50 5.28
N VAL A 59 19.06 -3.00 6.07
CA VAL A 59 18.68 -4.43 6.03
C VAL A 59 18.04 -4.80 4.69
N VAL A 60 17.14 -3.95 4.18
CA VAL A 60 16.43 -4.20 2.91
C VAL A 60 17.41 -4.17 1.72
N PRO A 61 18.23 -3.11 1.52
CA PRO A 61 19.20 -3.09 0.43
C PRO A 61 20.25 -4.21 0.52
N SER A 62 20.65 -4.60 1.73
CA SER A 62 21.62 -5.71 1.91
C SER A 62 21.06 -7.05 1.41
N TYR A 63 19.75 -7.27 1.52
CA TYR A 63 19.10 -8.49 1.06
C TYR A 63 18.76 -8.47 -0.43
N PHE A 64 18.12 -7.39 -0.91
CA PHE A 64 17.61 -7.30 -2.28
C PHE A 64 18.61 -6.73 -3.29
N GLY A 65 19.65 -6.03 -2.84
CA GLY A 65 20.59 -5.31 -3.72
C GLY A 65 19.83 -4.30 -4.59
N ASN A 66 20.15 -4.27 -5.88
CA ASN A 66 19.44 -3.44 -6.86
C ASN A 66 18.20 -4.14 -7.48
N GLY A 67 17.81 -5.31 -7.00
CA GLY A 67 16.67 -6.06 -7.50
C GLY A 67 16.94 -6.99 -8.70
N SER A 68 18.13 -6.95 -9.30
CA SER A 68 18.44 -7.72 -10.52
C SER A 68 18.24 -9.22 -10.37
N LYS A 69 18.47 -9.79 -9.19
CA LYS A 69 18.23 -11.21 -8.87
C LYS A 69 16.74 -11.61 -8.99
N PHE A 70 15.84 -10.64 -8.88
CA PHE A 70 14.38 -10.81 -8.97
C PHE A 70 13.82 -10.34 -10.31
N GLY A 71 14.69 -9.93 -11.25
CA GLY A 71 14.30 -9.44 -12.57
C GLY A 71 13.67 -8.05 -12.55
N VAL A 72 13.94 -7.25 -11.53
CA VAL A 72 13.46 -5.88 -11.35
C VAL A 72 14.62 -4.92 -11.08
N ASN A 73 14.32 -3.63 -11.06
CA ASN A 73 15.22 -2.54 -10.69
C ASN A 73 14.64 -1.81 -9.48
N ILE A 74 15.34 -1.81 -8.34
CA ILE A 74 14.85 -1.23 -7.08
C ILE A 74 15.51 0.11 -6.82
N HIS A 75 14.67 1.14 -6.60
CA HIS A 75 15.07 2.50 -6.24
C HIS A 75 14.72 2.79 -4.78
N TYR A 76 15.73 2.92 -3.94
CA TYR A 76 15.56 3.18 -2.51
C TYR A 76 15.48 4.67 -2.21
N SER A 77 14.51 5.07 -1.37
CA SER A 77 14.42 6.41 -0.80
C SER A 77 14.60 6.35 0.71
N HIS A 78 15.78 6.75 1.19
CA HIS A 78 16.07 6.82 2.62
C HIS A 78 15.44 8.08 3.23
N GLN A 79 14.82 7.91 4.41
CA GLN A 79 14.21 8.98 5.17
C GLN A 79 15.03 9.23 6.45
N SER A 80 15.31 10.50 6.76
CA SER A 80 15.97 10.89 8.02
C SER A 80 14.98 10.98 9.18
N THR A 81 13.70 11.18 8.87
CA THR A 81 12.58 11.21 9.82
C THR A 81 11.47 10.32 9.30
N LEU A 82 10.73 9.67 10.20
CA LEU A 82 9.55 8.91 9.80
C LEU A 82 8.53 9.86 9.21
N SER A 83 8.10 9.59 7.98
CA SER A 83 7.03 10.34 7.33
C SER A 83 5.74 9.54 7.22
N GLU A 84 4.62 10.25 7.15
CA GLU A 84 3.30 9.71 6.83
C GLU A 84 3.27 9.20 5.38
N THR A 85 2.23 8.47 5.03
CA THR A 85 2.16 7.66 3.81
C THR A 85 2.24 8.47 2.51
N ALA A 86 1.54 9.60 2.43
CA ALA A 86 1.55 10.44 1.22
C ALA A 86 2.89 11.15 1.05
N SER A 87 3.47 11.66 2.13
CA SER A 87 4.82 12.25 2.09
C SER A 87 5.88 11.23 1.72
N GLY A 88 5.75 10.00 2.21
CA GLY A 88 6.60 8.88 1.79
C GLY A 88 6.52 8.62 0.28
N PHE A 89 5.30 8.63 -0.28
CA PHE A 89 5.07 8.49 -1.71
C PHE A 89 5.57 9.68 -2.54
N LYS A 90 5.39 10.92 -2.06
CA LYS A 90 5.85 12.15 -2.76
C LYS A 90 7.32 12.12 -3.12
N ARG A 91 8.15 11.43 -2.35
CA ARG A 91 9.59 11.27 -2.60
C ARG A 91 9.90 10.56 -3.92
N PHE A 92 8.92 9.85 -4.48
CA PHE A 92 9.04 9.12 -5.74
C PHE A 92 8.52 9.88 -6.96
N GLU A 93 8.18 11.16 -6.84
CA GLU A 93 7.67 11.96 -7.97
C GLU A 93 8.63 11.97 -9.18
N LYS A 94 9.93 12.19 -8.94
CA LYS A 94 10.95 12.13 -10.00
C LYS A 94 11.15 10.71 -10.54
N PHE A 95 11.05 9.70 -9.68
CA PHE A 95 11.11 8.29 -10.07
C PHE A 95 9.90 7.91 -10.94
N ALA A 96 8.71 8.38 -10.60
CA ALA A 96 7.50 8.14 -11.38
C ALA A 96 7.60 8.70 -12.79
N ASP A 97 8.24 9.86 -12.96
CA ASP A 97 8.54 10.46 -14.27
C ASP A 97 7.30 10.58 -15.18
N GLY A 98 6.20 11.07 -14.59
CA GLY A 98 4.93 11.22 -15.29
C GLY A 98 4.13 9.92 -15.50
N GLU A 99 4.63 8.77 -15.10
CA GLU A 99 3.90 7.51 -15.17
C GLU A 99 2.96 7.33 -13.97
N ARG A 100 1.86 6.58 -14.20
CA ARG A 100 1.04 6.08 -13.09
C ARG A 100 1.83 5.09 -12.24
N CYS A 101 1.44 5.00 -10.96
CA CYS A 101 2.07 4.09 -10.01
C CYS A 101 1.03 3.14 -9.38
N VAL A 102 1.39 1.85 -9.26
CA VAL A 102 0.78 1.00 -8.25
C VAL A 102 1.51 1.26 -6.92
N VAL A 103 0.75 1.55 -5.86
CA VAL A 103 1.27 1.83 -4.52
C VAL A 103 0.78 0.77 -3.57
N ILE A 104 1.69 0.21 -2.76
CA ILE A 104 1.41 -0.92 -1.86
C ILE A 104 1.88 -0.57 -0.46
N TYR A 105 1.04 -0.79 0.54
CA TYR A 105 1.48 -0.84 1.92
C TYR A 105 2.23 -2.15 2.16
N GLY A 106 3.53 -2.06 2.38
CA GLY A 106 4.44 -3.20 2.43
C GLY A 106 4.20 -4.18 3.60
N ASP A 107 3.26 -3.89 4.48
CA ASP A 107 2.87 -4.72 5.60
C ASP A 107 1.55 -5.51 5.38
N ASN A 108 1.01 -5.46 4.18
CA ASN A 108 -0.16 -6.25 3.79
C ASN A 108 0.24 -7.54 3.07
N ILE A 109 -0.56 -8.57 3.21
CA ILE A 109 -0.56 -9.78 2.38
C ILE A 109 -1.92 -9.90 1.73
N PHE A 110 -1.97 -10.17 0.42
CA PHE A 110 -3.22 -10.14 -0.35
C PHE A 110 -3.20 -11.07 -1.56
N GLN A 111 -4.40 -11.35 -2.09
CA GLN A 111 -4.60 -11.85 -3.46
C GLN A 111 -5.20 -10.73 -4.31
N LEU A 112 -4.55 -10.42 -5.42
CA LEU A 112 -5.00 -9.37 -6.33
C LEU A 112 -4.52 -9.67 -7.76
N ASP A 113 -5.42 -9.62 -8.71
CA ASP A 113 -5.12 -9.53 -10.13
C ASP A 113 -4.84 -8.06 -10.47
N LEU A 114 -3.56 -7.72 -10.69
CA LEU A 114 -3.16 -6.34 -10.99
C LEU A 114 -3.69 -5.88 -12.34
N LYS A 115 -3.83 -6.79 -13.31
CA LYS A 115 -4.35 -6.44 -14.65
C LYS A 115 -5.82 -6.07 -14.57
N ASP A 116 -6.61 -6.79 -13.75
CA ASP A 116 -8.02 -6.46 -13.55
C ASP A 116 -8.18 -5.11 -12.83
N LEU A 117 -7.36 -4.85 -11.82
CA LEU A 117 -7.33 -3.54 -11.14
C LEU A 117 -6.92 -2.41 -12.12
N GLU A 118 -5.93 -2.64 -12.99
CA GLU A 118 -5.49 -1.67 -14.00
C GLU A 118 -6.60 -1.39 -15.04
N LEU A 119 -7.23 -2.42 -15.58
CA LEU A 119 -8.36 -2.29 -16.50
C LEU A 119 -9.54 -1.55 -15.87
N PHE A 120 -9.84 -1.84 -14.60
CA PHE A 120 -10.86 -1.11 -13.85
C PHE A 120 -10.50 0.37 -13.74
N HIS A 121 -9.26 0.68 -13.35
CA HIS A 121 -8.78 2.05 -13.22
C HIS A 121 -8.88 2.82 -14.56
N GLU A 122 -8.42 2.23 -15.64
CA GLU A 122 -8.49 2.81 -16.98
C GLU A 122 -9.94 3.07 -17.43
N LYS A 123 -10.82 2.11 -17.21
CA LYS A 123 -12.24 2.25 -17.56
C LYS A 123 -12.93 3.36 -16.77
N LYS A 124 -12.53 3.59 -15.50
CA LYS A 124 -13.11 4.63 -14.66
C LYS A 124 -12.50 6.01 -14.91
N GLY A 125 -11.23 6.10 -15.28
CA GLY A 125 -10.54 7.35 -15.63
C GLY A 125 -10.41 8.32 -14.45
N GLY A 126 -10.24 7.83 -13.24
CA GLY A 126 -10.03 8.63 -12.04
C GLY A 126 -8.57 9.00 -11.79
N ILE A 127 -8.33 9.94 -10.89
CA ILE A 127 -6.98 10.28 -10.42
C ILE A 127 -6.40 9.18 -9.53
N ALA A 128 -7.28 8.41 -8.86
CA ALA A 128 -6.91 7.31 -7.99
C ALA A 128 -7.96 6.19 -8.02
N THR A 129 -7.48 4.95 -7.94
CA THR A 129 -8.28 3.78 -7.57
C THR A 129 -7.74 3.22 -6.26
N ILE A 130 -8.63 3.05 -5.28
CA ILE A 130 -8.34 2.55 -3.94
C ILE A 130 -8.92 1.15 -3.83
N THR A 131 -8.11 0.14 -3.47
CA THR A 131 -8.63 -1.18 -3.16
C THR A 131 -9.36 -1.17 -1.82
N LEU A 132 -10.51 -1.82 -1.77
CA LEU A 132 -11.40 -1.83 -0.62
C LEU A 132 -11.77 -3.26 -0.23
N ARG A 133 -11.95 -3.48 1.06
CA ARG A 133 -12.52 -4.72 1.60
C ARG A 133 -13.46 -4.42 2.77
N GLU A 134 -14.26 -5.41 3.14
CA GLU A 134 -15.04 -5.34 4.36
C GLU A 134 -14.18 -5.67 5.58
N TRP A 135 -14.30 -4.85 6.64
CA TRP A 135 -13.57 -4.98 7.89
C TRP A 135 -14.52 -5.25 9.05
N GLU A 136 -14.18 -6.23 9.90
CA GLU A 136 -14.93 -6.50 11.14
C GLU A 136 -14.82 -5.32 12.12
N ASN A 137 -13.66 -4.67 12.17
CA ASN A 137 -13.45 -3.47 12.97
C ASN A 137 -13.11 -2.25 12.07
N PRO A 138 -14.12 -1.55 11.57
CA PRO A 138 -13.92 -0.40 10.68
C PRO A 138 -13.32 0.83 11.37
N THR A 139 -13.39 0.95 12.71
CA THR A 139 -12.81 2.09 13.44
C THR A 139 -11.29 2.15 13.39
N ALA A 140 -10.64 1.04 13.02
CA ALA A 140 -9.17 0.96 12.89
C ALA A 140 -8.67 1.28 11.47
N LYS A 141 -9.56 1.57 10.53
CA LYS A 141 -9.26 1.72 9.09
C LYS A 141 -9.88 3.00 8.52
N GLY A 142 -9.43 3.38 7.33
CA GLY A 142 -10.11 4.39 6.53
C GLY A 142 -11.35 3.80 5.90
N ILE A 143 -12.56 4.26 6.29
CA ILE A 143 -13.83 3.79 5.72
C ILE A 143 -14.24 4.61 4.50
N VAL A 144 -15.00 3.96 3.61
CA VAL A 144 -15.37 4.52 2.30
C VAL A 144 -16.85 4.36 2.03
N GLU A 145 -17.52 5.45 1.70
CA GLU A 145 -18.83 5.44 1.06
C GLU A 145 -18.65 5.65 -0.45
N MET A 146 -19.30 4.84 -1.28
CA MET A 146 -19.25 4.96 -2.73
C MET A 146 -20.61 4.76 -3.38
N ASP A 147 -20.79 5.29 -4.58
CA ASP A 147 -21.99 5.11 -5.38
C ASP A 147 -21.99 3.77 -6.15
N ASN A 148 -23.09 3.52 -6.88
CA ASN A 148 -23.26 2.32 -7.71
C ASN A 148 -22.29 2.27 -8.90
N ASN A 149 -21.61 3.37 -9.23
CA ASN A 149 -20.60 3.45 -10.26
C ASN A 149 -19.18 3.30 -9.71
N TYR A 150 -19.06 2.90 -8.42
CA TYR A 150 -17.79 2.76 -7.68
C TYR A 150 -17.06 4.08 -7.43
N ARG A 151 -17.69 5.25 -7.65
CA ARG A 151 -17.10 6.53 -7.29
C ARG A 151 -17.16 6.70 -5.78
N ILE A 152 -16.02 7.03 -5.18
CA ILE A 152 -15.93 7.31 -3.74
C ILE A 152 -16.57 8.69 -3.50
N LEU A 153 -17.54 8.71 -2.59
CA LEU A 153 -18.27 9.91 -2.19
C LEU A 153 -17.73 10.50 -0.88
N LYS A 154 -17.21 9.61 -0.01
CA LYS A 154 -16.67 10.00 1.28
C LYS A 154 -15.55 9.04 1.70
N PHE A 155 -14.51 9.58 2.30
CA PHE A 155 -13.43 8.86 2.94
C PHE A 155 -13.24 9.39 4.35
N LYS A 156 -13.15 8.51 5.34
CA LYS A 156 -12.89 8.90 6.72
C LYS A 156 -11.89 7.95 7.38
N GLU A 157 -10.73 8.50 7.73
CA GLU A 157 -9.66 7.74 8.38
C GLU A 157 -9.99 7.54 9.87
N LYS A 158 -9.97 6.28 10.31
CA LYS A 158 -10.16 5.86 11.72
C LYS A 158 -11.33 6.58 12.39
N PRO A 159 -12.57 6.38 11.89
CA PRO A 159 -13.75 7.02 12.45
C PRO A 159 -13.97 6.61 13.90
N LYS A 160 -14.62 7.47 14.69
CA LYS A 160 -15.17 7.05 15.97
C LYS A 160 -16.33 6.08 15.74
N ALA A 161 -16.71 5.31 16.76
CA ALA A 161 -17.77 4.30 16.61
C ALA A 161 -19.11 4.88 16.10
N GLU A 162 -19.46 6.08 16.59
CA GLU A 162 -20.67 6.82 16.16
C GLU A 162 -20.60 7.40 14.73
N GLU A 163 -19.42 7.42 14.13
CA GLU A 163 -19.17 7.93 12.78
C GLU A 163 -19.08 6.81 11.73
N VAL A 164 -19.16 5.56 12.16
CA VAL A 164 -19.11 4.40 11.27
C VAL A 164 -20.43 4.29 10.50
N THR A 165 -20.35 4.50 9.20
CA THR A 165 -21.50 4.41 8.28
C THR A 165 -21.42 3.18 7.38
N THR A 166 -20.26 2.54 7.32
CA THR A 166 -19.96 1.39 6.47
C THR A 166 -18.82 0.57 7.07
N ASN A 167 -18.79 -0.72 6.77
CA ASN A 167 -17.65 -1.59 7.08
C ASN A 167 -16.66 -1.70 5.91
N LEU A 168 -16.97 -1.09 4.75
CA LEU A 168 -16.09 -1.07 3.59
C LEU A 168 -14.95 -0.07 3.83
N GLY A 169 -13.71 -0.54 3.74
CA GLY A 169 -12.57 0.31 4.03
C GLY A 169 -11.33 -0.03 3.22
N ASN A 170 -10.38 0.86 3.33
CA ASN A 170 -9.10 0.85 2.63
C ASN A 170 -8.31 -0.44 2.88
N ALA A 171 -7.81 -1.05 1.80
CA ALA A 171 -7.01 -2.28 1.82
C ALA A 171 -5.52 -2.06 1.50
N GLY A 172 -5.08 -0.80 1.27
CA GLY A 172 -3.67 -0.44 1.18
C GLY A 172 -2.96 -0.79 -0.13
N VAL A 173 -3.71 -1.05 -1.20
CA VAL A 173 -3.18 -1.12 -2.56
C VAL A 173 -3.92 -0.11 -3.43
N TYR A 174 -3.18 0.65 -4.24
CA TYR A 174 -3.74 1.73 -5.04
C TYR A 174 -3.16 1.76 -6.44
N ILE A 175 -3.92 2.31 -7.39
CA ILE A 175 -3.36 2.87 -8.61
C ILE A 175 -3.55 4.37 -8.57
N PHE A 176 -2.46 5.12 -8.73
CA PHE A 176 -2.42 6.57 -8.76
C PHE A 176 -1.92 7.07 -10.11
N GLU A 177 -2.65 8.00 -10.70
CA GLU A 177 -2.14 8.78 -11.82
C GLU A 177 -1.04 9.75 -11.35
N SER A 178 -0.07 10.05 -12.20
CA SER A 178 1.04 10.95 -11.86
C SER A 178 0.57 12.32 -11.38
N LYS A 179 -0.57 12.81 -11.88
CA LYS A 179 -1.19 14.06 -11.43
C LYS A 179 -1.47 14.11 -9.92
N LEU A 180 -1.58 12.95 -9.24
CA LEU A 180 -1.81 12.91 -7.80
C LEU A 180 -0.67 13.56 -7.01
N PHE A 181 0.57 13.54 -7.54
CA PHE A 181 1.70 14.22 -6.90
C PHE A 181 1.48 15.73 -6.72
N ASP A 182 0.72 16.40 -7.60
CA ASP A 182 0.41 17.83 -7.51
C ASP A 182 -0.44 18.17 -6.27
N TYR A 183 -1.17 17.17 -5.75
CA TYR A 183 -2.03 17.31 -4.56
C TYR A 183 -1.32 17.04 -3.24
N ILE A 184 -0.06 16.57 -3.28
CA ILE A 184 0.74 16.30 -2.09
C ILE A 184 1.76 17.43 -1.89
N PRO A 185 1.47 18.39 -0.98
CA PRO A 185 2.41 19.47 -0.68
C PRO A 185 3.66 18.95 0.07
N THR A 186 4.65 19.82 0.24
CA THR A 186 5.93 19.48 0.89
C THR A 186 6.24 20.34 2.12
N ASP A 187 5.29 21.15 2.57
CA ASP A 187 5.41 22.08 3.69
C ASP A 187 5.31 21.42 5.07
N LYS A 188 4.64 20.27 5.14
CA LYS A 188 4.55 19.42 6.34
C LYS A 188 4.43 17.95 5.94
N ASP A 189 4.16 17.09 6.90
CA ASP A 189 3.95 15.66 6.68
C ASP A 189 2.46 15.37 6.42
N TYR A 190 2.17 14.52 5.41
CA TYR A 190 0.82 14.24 4.92
C TYR A 190 0.55 12.73 4.84
N ASP A 191 -0.64 12.32 5.28
CA ASP A 191 -1.17 10.97 5.16
C ASP A 191 -2.22 10.88 4.05
N PHE A 192 -2.29 9.76 3.34
CA PHE A 192 -3.30 9.59 2.29
C PHE A 192 -4.71 9.67 2.83
N GLY A 193 -5.00 8.93 3.90
CA GLY A 193 -6.36 8.82 4.44
C GLY A 193 -6.83 10.06 5.20
N LYS A 194 -5.93 10.69 5.97
CA LYS A 194 -6.26 11.85 6.79
C LYS A 194 -6.33 13.14 5.96
N ASP A 195 -5.43 13.27 4.98
CA ASP A 195 -5.19 14.56 4.33
C ASP A 195 -5.54 14.53 2.83
N ILE A 196 -4.99 13.57 2.07
CA ILE A 196 -5.02 13.62 0.61
C ILE A 196 -6.36 13.16 0.03
N PHE A 197 -6.88 12.01 0.44
CA PHE A 197 -8.16 11.53 -0.09
C PHE A 197 -9.32 12.47 0.23
N PRO A 198 -9.48 12.98 1.47
CA PRO A 198 -10.48 14.00 1.76
C PRO A 198 -10.34 15.26 0.89
N LYS A 199 -9.10 15.80 0.76
CA LYS A 199 -8.83 16.97 -0.08
C LYS A 199 -9.19 16.73 -1.55
N LEU A 200 -8.86 15.57 -2.12
CA LEU A 200 -9.22 15.22 -3.50
C LEU A 200 -10.74 15.20 -3.69
N LEU A 201 -11.49 14.69 -2.71
CA LEU A 201 -12.96 14.68 -2.74
C LEU A 201 -13.53 16.10 -2.65
N GLU A 202 -13.02 16.95 -1.76
CA GLU A 202 -13.39 18.37 -1.62
C GLU A 202 -13.16 19.14 -2.93
N GLU A 203 -12.05 18.84 -3.62
CA GLU A 203 -11.71 19.43 -4.92
C GLU A 203 -12.39 18.72 -6.11
N ASN A 204 -13.41 17.89 -5.86
CA ASN A 204 -14.21 17.16 -6.85
C ASN A 204 -13.38 16.26 -7.79
N GLN A 205 -12.22 15.78 -7.35
CA GLN A 205 -11.46 14.81 -8.11
C GLN A 205 -12.16 13.44 -8.09
N ASN A 206 -12.00 12.67 -9.16
CA ASN A 206 -12.61 11.35 -9.26
C ASN A 206 -11.72 10.28 -8.62
N LEU A 207 -12.16 9.77 -7.46
CA LEU A 207 -11.61 8.60 -6.80
C LEU A 207 -12.56 7.42 -6.97
N TYR A 208 -12.03 6.24 -7.24
CA TYR A 208 -12.84 5.03 -7.39
C TYR A 208 -12.40 3.95 -6.42
N GLY A 209 -13.37 3.16 -5.95
CA GLY A 209 -13.16 2.02 -5.07
C GLY A 209 -13.21 0.72 -5.84
N TYR A 210 -12.16 -0.09 -5.77
CA TYR A 210 -12.10 -1.45 -6.30
C TYR A 210 -12.25 -2.46 -5.16
N ARG A 211 -13.29 -3.29 -5.18
CA ARG A 211 -13.50 -4.30 -4.13
C ARG A 211 -12.57 -5.48 -4.34
N LEU A 212 -11.76 -5.79 -3.33
CA LEU A 212 -10.99 -7.03 -3.27
C LEU A 212 -11.92 -8.21 -2.98
N HIS A 213 -11.81 -9.26 -3.77
CA HIS A 213 -12.56 -10.50 -3.61
C HIS A 213 -11.72 -11.63 -3.01
N GLY A 214 -10.39 -11.49 -3.00
CA GLY A 214 -9.45 -12.46 -2.51
C GLY A 214 -9.04 -12.26 -1.04
N TYR A 215 -8.07 -13.05 -0.63
CA TYR A 215 -7.45 -12.93 0.69
C TYR A 215 -6.81 -11.55 0.88
N HIS A 216 -6.92 -11.02 2.09
CA HIS A 216 -6.21 -9.80 2.50
C HIS A 216 -6.02 -9.78 4.02
N LEU A 217 -4.80 -9.49 4.47
CA LEU A 217 -4.46 -9.38 5.89
C LEU A 217 -3.38 -8.30 6.09
N ASP A 218 -3.62 -7.38 7.03
CA ASP A 218 -2.62 -6.42 7.53
C ASP A 218 -1.83 -7.12 8.65
N ILE A 219 -0.52 -7.27 8.47
CA ILE A 219 0.36 -7.91 9.46
C ILE A 219 0.77 -6.88 10.51
N GLY A 220 -0.20 -6.34 11.23
CA GLY A 220 0.01 -5.31 12.23
C GLY A 220 0.42 -5.82 13.62
N THR A 221 0.17 -7.09 13.93
CA THR A 221 0.40 -7.70 15.25
C THR A 221 0.99 -9.10 15.11
N LEU A 222 1.55 -9.65 16.20
CA LEU A 222 2.05 -11.03 16.24
C LEU A 222 0.95 -12.04 15.90
N GLU A 223 -0.27 -11.83 16.37
CA GLU A 223 -1.44 -12.67 16.06
C GLU A 223 -1.71 -12.70 14.55
N MET A 224 -1.72 -11.53 13.91
CA MET A 224 -1.94 -11.43 12.46
C MET A 224 -0.79 -12.04 11.66
N LEU A 225 0.44 -11.92 12.13
CA LEU A 225 1.59 -12.59 11.50
C LEU A 225 1.46 -14.11 11.59
N GLU A 226 1.11 -14.67 12.74
CA GLU A 226 0.90 -16.11 12.91
C GLU A 226 -0.29 -16.61 12.05
N LYS A 227 -1.35 -15.80 11.96
CA LYS A 227 -2.46 -16.08 11.04
C LYS A 227 -1.98 -16.11 9.58
N ALA A 228 -1.22 -15.10 9.14
CA ALA A 228 -0.65 -15.06 7.80
C ALA A 228 0.19 -16.31 7.49
N ARG A 229 1.05 -16.73 8.43
CA ARG A 229 1.89 -17.93 8.29
C ARG A 229 1.09 -19.23 8.13
N LYS A 230 -0.03 -19.36 8.86
CA LYS A 230 -0.92 -20.51 8.74
C LYS A 230 -1.69 -20.52 7.43
N ASP A 231 -2.18 -19.36 7.05
CA ASP A 231 -3.04 -19.19 5.86
C ASP A 231 -2.21 -19.30 4.58
N PHE A 232 -0.93 -18.90 4.59
CA PHE A 232 -0.06 -18.82 3.42
C PHE A 232 0.00 -20.12 2.60
N ASN A 233 -0.01 -21.27 3.25
CA ASN A 233 0.01 -22.58 2.58
C ASN A 233 -1.38 -23.04 2.08
N GLN A 234 -2.43 -22.29 2.35
CA GLN A 234 -3.82 -22.64 1.99
C GLN A 234 -4.31 -21.88 0.76
N TYR A 235 -3.65 -20.78 0.42
CA TYR A 235 -4.02 -19.93 -0.71
C TYR A 235 -2.91 -19.92 -1.74
N GLU A 236 -3.28 -20.14 -3.00
CA GLU A 236 -2.38 -19.92 -4.13
C GLU A 236 -2.26 -18.42 -4.42
N ASP A 237 -1.10 -17.99 -4.93
CA ASP A 237 -0.82 -16.61 -5.36
C ASP A 237 -1.00 -15.53 -4.26
N LEU A 238 -0.71 -15.85 -2.99
CA LEU A 238 -0.58 -14.83 -1.94
C LEU A 238 0.68 -13.99 -2.12
N VAL A 239 0.52 -12.68 -1.89
CA VAL A 239 1.57 -11.67 -2.03
C VAL A 239 1.70 -10.87 -0.75
#